data_e5cbe5b081de701873b2d534a4a3aef6
#
_entry.id   e5cbe5b081de701873b2d534a4a3aef6
#
_cell.length_a   1.000
_cell.length_b   1.000
_cell.length_c   1.000
_cell.angle_alpha   90.00
_cell.angle_beta   90.00
_cell.angle_gamma   90.00
#
_symmetry.space_group_name_H-M   'P 1'
#
loop_
_entity.id
_entity.type
_entity.pdbx_description
1 polymer ?
#
loop_
_entity_poly.entity_id
_entity_poly.type
_entity_poly.pdbx_seq_one_letter_code
_entity_poly.pdbx_strand_id
1 'polypeptide(L)'
;MELPQALGWVGLVALVLLLASCGGRTGEPGVARLRAQLPEEALGWRAVDRGELFDQESIFSYIDGHAEVYLAYGMTGCLARRYAGPQGEADVTLDVFEMASPADAYGVFTYDRDGERVDIGHDGLYRYGWLSFWKGPFFVSVTAESESAAAREAVLELGRSVAALITADGAPPPLIGALPPNGLDASSVRYLHSQQILDTHLWLGEGEVLGLAPDTPAALAHYLRDGWSAHLLLVDYPDQARAERAAGSLARRLFAGPPDGVPAVAQDGRWHAVRRLGTRLVAVIGAANEELAAALLSEAGAPNGGG
;
A
#
# COMPACT_ATOMS: atom_id res chain seq x y z
N MET A 1 -41.58 -70.51 37.87
CA MET A 1 -41.84 -69.39 38.76
C MET A 1 -40.92 -68.27 38.30
N GLU A 2 -41.54 -67.50 37.46
CA GLU A 2 -41.47 -66.10 37.11
C GLU A 2 -40.13 -65.41 36.97
N LEU A 3 -39.95 -65.01 35.73
CA LEU A 3 -39.04 -63.89 35.29
C LEU A 3 -39.58 -62.50 35.76
N PRO A 4 -38.75 -61.50 35.84
CA PRO A 4 -39.10 -60.38 35.00
C PRO A 4 -38.00 -59.80 34.11
N GLN A 5 -38.45 -59.31 32.99
CA GLN A 5 -37.75 -58.57 31.96
C GLN A 5 -37.23 -57.22 32.48
N ALA A 6 -35.99 -56.88 32.09
CA ALA A 6 -35.54 -55.48 32.14
C ALA A 6 -35.25 -54.97 30.73
N LEU A 7 -36.06 -54.00 30.27
CA LEU A 7 -35.89 -53.25 29.04
C LEU A 7 -34.57 -52.46 29.09
N GLY A 8 -33.73 -52.69 28.12
CA GLY A 8 -32.57 -51.82 27.84
C GLY A 8 -33.00 -50.63 26.96
N TRP A 9 -32.78 -49.45 27.46
CA TRP A 9 -32.89 -48.23 26.67
C TRP A 9 -31.62 -48.05 25.83
N VAL A 10 -31.76 -48.14 24.51
CA VAL A 10 -30.73 -47.75 23.55
C VAL A 10 -30.86 -46.25 23.33
N GLY A 11 -29.97 -45.51 23.98
CA GLY A 11 -29.83 -44.07 23.75
C GLY A 11 -29.17 -43.79 22.41
N LEU A 12 -29.92 -43.28 21.45
CA LEU A 12 -29.43 -42.80 20.17
C LEU A 12 -28.74 -41.45 20.39
N VAL A 13 -27.41 -41.44 20.48
CA VAL A 13 -26.64 -40.18 20.47
C VAL A 13 -26.55 -39.69 19.03
N ALA A 14 -27.37 -38.72 18.68
CA ALA A 14 -27.25 -37.97 17.41
C ALA A 14 -26.04 -37.06 17.47
N LEU A 15 -24.95 -37.48 16.83
CA LEU A 15 -23.75 -36.65 16.61
C LEU A 15 -24.08 -35.61 15.55
N VAL A 16 -24.42 -34.41 15.96
CA VAL A 16 -24.58 -33.24 15.06
C VAL A 16 -23.17 -32.77 14.66
N LEU A 17 -22.72 -33.23 13.50
CA LEU A 17 -21.53 -32.64 12.81
C LEU A 17 -21.90 -31.27 12.33
N LEU A 18 -21.53 -30.23 13.11
CA LEU A 18 -21.43 -28.84 12.64
C LEU A 18 -20.27 -28.77 11.63
N LEU A 19 -20.62 -28.97 10.36
CA LEU A 19 -19.75 -28.57 9.26
C LEU A 19 -19.67 -27.03 9.29
N ALA A 20 -18.63 -26.49 9.92
CA ALA A 20 -18.22 -25.13 9.72
C ALA A 20 -17.81 -25.00 8.25
N SER A 21 -18.77 -24.66 7.39
CA SER A 21 -18.53 -24.25 6.02
C SER A 21 -17.72 -22.95 6.08
N CYS A 22 -16.40 -23.07 5.95
CA CYS A 22 -15.57 -21.96 5.50
C CYS A 22 -15.91 -21.69 4.03
N GLY A 23 -17.13 -21.17 3.81
CA GLY A 23 -17.52 -20.60 2.54
C GLY A 23 -16.71 -19.34 2.33
N GLY A 24 -15.65 -19.43 1.54
CA GLY A 24 -15.09 -18.26 0.90
C GLY A 24 -16.25 -17.54 0.19
N ARG A 25 -16.64 -16.37 0.71
CA ARG A 25 -17.58 -15.51 0.02
C ARG A 25 -16.90 -15.05 -1.26
N THR A 26 -17.18 -15.68 -2.37
CA THR A 26 -17.05 -15.09 -3.70
C THR A 26 -18.14 -14.02 -3.82
N GLY A 27 -18.03 -12.95 -3.01
CA GLY A 27 -18.86 -11.78 -3.17
C GLY A 27 -18.47 -11.10 -4.47
N GLU A 28 -19.42 -10.51 -5.15
CA GLU A 28 -19.16 -9.62 -6.28
C GLU A 28 -18.07 -8.61 -5.89
N PRO A 29 -17.07 -8.36 -6.74
CA PRO A 29 -16.00 -7.40 -6.46
C PRO A 29 -16.55 -6.05 -6.00
N GLY A 30 -15.89 -5.38 -5.07
CA GLY A 30 -16.32 -4.10 -4.53
C GLY A 30 -16.46 -3.04 -5.62
N VAL A 31 -15.58 -3.05 -6.63
CA VAL A 31 -15.66 -2.19 -7.82
C VAL A 31 -16.95 -2.42 -8.62
N ALA A 32 -17.45 -3.64 -8.73
CA ALA A 32 -18.71 -3.93 -9.43
C ALA A 32 -19.92 -3.35 -8.67
N ARG A 33 -19.90 -3.35 -7.34
CA ARG A 33 -20.93 -2.70 -6.51
C ARG A 33 -20.87 -1.18 -6.60
N LEU A 34 -19.67 -0.60 -6.61
CA LEU A 34 -19.48 0.85 -6.79
C LEU A 34 -19.98 1.30 -8.16
N ARG A 35 -19.73 0.53 -9.22
CA ARG A 35 -20.19 0.82 -10.58
C ARG A 35 -21.67 1.19 -10.67
N ALA A 36 -22.52 0.48 -9.93
CA ALA A 36 -23.97 0.73 -9.95
C ALA A 36 -24.39 2.01 -9.21
N GLN A 37 -23.49 2.61 -8.42
CA GLN A 37 -23.76 3.75 -7.55
C GLN A 37 -23.05 5.04 -8.02
N LEU A 38 -22.13 4.94 -8.99
CA LEU A 38 -21.41 6.10 -9.49
C LEU A 38 -22.37 7.17 -10.04
N PRO A 39 -22.08 8.46 -9.80
CA PRO A 39 -22.93 9.55 -10.30
C PRO A 39 -22.96 9.56 -11.83
N GLU A 40 -24.15 9.81 -12.41
CA GLU A 40 -24.29 9.98 -13.86
C GLU A 40 -23.80 11.35 -14.34
N GLU A 41 -23.69 12.32 -13.42
CA GLU A 41 -23.24 13.68 -13.72
C GLU A 41 -22.51 14.30 -12.50
N ALA A 42 -21.45 15.06 -12.75
CA ALA A 42 -20.78 15.89 -11.77
C ALA A 42 -20.43 17.26 -12.38
N LEU A 43 -21.09 18.33 -11.91
CA LEU A 43 -20.87 19.73 -12.34
C LEU A 43 -20.89 19.93 -13.88
N GLY A 44 -21.79 19.21 -14.57
CA GLY A 44 -21.93 19.27 -16.03
C GLY A 44 -21.14 18.23 -16.82
N TRP A 45 -20.20 17.51 -16.19
CA TRP A 45 -19.55 16.34 -16.77
C TRP A 45 -20.49 15.14 -16.69
N ARG A 46 -20.79 14.54 -17.84
CA ARG A 46 -21.77 13.45 -17.94
C ARG A 46 -21.10 12.13 -18.29
N ALA A 47 -21.49 11.10 -17.56
CA ALA A 47 -21.02 9.76 -17.83
C ALA A 47 -21.36 9.33 -19.26
N VAL A 48 -20.34 8.83 -19.97
CA VAL A 48 -20.46 8.36 -21.37
C VAL A 48 -21.09 6.97 -21.41
N ASP A 49 -20.84 6.17 -20.38
CA ASP A 49 -21.25 4.78 -20.24
C ASP A 49 -21.42 4.40 -18.77
N ARG A 50 -21.62 3.10 -18.52
CA ARG A 50 -21.73 2.56 -17.16
C ARG A 50 -20.38 2.30 -16.47
N GLY A 51 -19.28 2.51 -17.16
CA GLY A 51 -17.93 2.13 -16.76
C GLY A 51 -17.61 0.68 -17.13
N GLU A 52 -16.34 0.43 -17.38
CA GLU A 52 -15.78 -0.87 -17.74
C GLU A 52 -15.08 -1.48 -16.52
N LEU A 53 -15.15 -2.81 -16.39
CA LEU A 53 -14.51 -3.56 -15.32
C LEU A 53 -13.35 -4.36 -15.89
N PHE A 54 -12.22 -4.29 -15.20
CA PHE A 54 -11.02 -5.04 -15.53
C PHE A 54 -10.60 -5.89 -14.33
N ASP A 55 -10.13 -7.08 -14.61
CA ASP A 55 -9.47 -7.98 -13.67
C ASP A 55 -7.94 -7.97 -13.88
N GLN A 56 -7.24 -8.88 -13.20
CA GLN A 56 -5.78 -8.98 -13.27
C GLN A 56 -5.25 -9.36 -14.68
N GLU A 57 -6.05 -10.02 -15.49
CA GLU A 57 -5.66 -10.43 -16.86
C GLU A 57 -5.97 -9.32 -17.87
N SER A 58 -7.16 -8.73 -17.76
CA SER A 58 -7.65 -7.74 -18.72
C SER A 58 -7.12 -6.33 -18.51
N ILE A 59 -6.58 -6.00 -17.33
CA ILE A 59 -6.09 -4.66 -16.98
C ILE A 59 -5.01 -4.16 -17.95
N PHE A 60 -4.18 -5.04 -18.48
CA PHE A 60 -3.14 -4.69 -19.46
C PHE A 60 -3.70 -4.15 -20.79
N SER A 61 -4.96 -4.46 -21.12
CA SER A 61 -5.62 -3.89 -22.30
C SER A 61 -6.06 -2.44 -22.08
N TYR A 62 -6.10 -1.99 -20.83
CA TYR A 62 -6.53 -0.66 -20.43
C TYR A 62 -5.36 0.29 -20.13
N ILE A 63 -4.43 -0.09 -19.26
CA ILE A 63 -3.36 0.81 -18.78
C ILE A 63 -1.94 0.34 -19.11
N ASP A 64 -1.79 -0.60 -20.04
CA ASP A 64 -0.50 -1.05 -20.56
C ASP A 64 0.52 -1.36 -19.45
N GLY A 65 1.79 -0.97 -19.58
CA GLY A 65 2.86 -1.29 -18.62
C GLY A 65 2.65 -0.79 -17.19
N HIS A 66 1.84 0.22 -16.96
CA HIS A 66 1.51 0.70 -15.60
C HIS A 66 0.66 -0.29 -14.79
N ALA A 67 0.03 -1.27 -15.42
CA ALA A 67 -0.71 -2.34 -14.73
C ALA A 67 0.15 -3.09 -13.71
N GLU A 68 1.44 -3.26 -13.99
CA GLU A 68 2.37 -3.97 -13.11
C GLU A 68 2.46 -3.37 -11.71
N VAL A 69 2.32 -2.04 -11.56
CA VAL A 69 2.33 -1.38 -10.25
C VAL A 69 1.14 -1.84 -9.42
N TYR A 70 -0.07 -1.79 -9.98
CA TYR A 70 -1.29 -2.20 -9.26
C TYR A 70 -1.28 -3.69 -8.94
N LEU A 71 -0.80 -4.52 -9.87
CA LEU A 71 -0.67 -5.97 -9.66
C LEU A 71 0.36 -6.31 -8.58
N ALA A 72 1.48 -5.56 -8.52
CA ALA A 72 2.48 -5.72 -7.46
C ALA A 72 1.93 -5.42 -6.06
N TYR A 73 0.86 -4.61 -5.96
CA TYR A 73 0.12 -4.35 -4.73
C TYR A 73 -1.16 -5.20 -4.58
N GLY A 74 -1.31 -6.26 -5.38
CA GLY A 74 -2.41 -7.20 -5.24
C GLY A 74 -3.77 -6.64 -5.67
N MET A 75 -3.83 -5.88 -6.77
CA MET A 75 -5.10 -5.45 -7.36
C MET A 75 -6.01 -6.65 -7.61
N THR A 76 -7.28 -6.54 -7.21
CA THR A 76 -8.31 -7.56 -7.41
C THR A 76 -9.33 -7.18 -8.48
N GLY A 77 -9.42 -5.89 -8.81
CA GLY A 77 -10.28 -5.37 -9.87
C GLY A 77 -10.08 -3.89 -10.09
N CYS A 78 -10.44 -3.41 -11.28
CA CYS A 78 -10.45 -2.01 -11.64
C CYS A 78 -11.79 -1.66 -12.30
N LEU A 79 -12.34 -0.50 -11.98
CA LEU A 79 -13.47 0.12 -12.64
C LEU A 79 -12.99 1.41 -13.27
N ALA A 80 -13.12 1.53 -14.59
CA ALA A 80 -12.84 2.74 -15.34
C ALA A 80 -14.12 3.34 -15.90
N ARG A 81 -14.33 4.65 -15.73
CA ARG A 81 -15.47 5.36 -16.29
C ARG A 81 -15.09 6.74 -16.80
N ARG A 82 -15.53 7.06 -18.02
CA ARG A 82 -15.30 8.36 -18.62
C ARG A 82 -16.53 9.26 -18.48
N TYR A 83 -16.26 10.54 -18.24
CA TYR A 83 -17.26 11.60 -18.16
C TYR A 83 -16.95 12.65 -19.23
N ALA A 84 -17.85 12.85 -20.18
CA ALA A 84 -17.69 13.85 -21.22
C ALA A 84 -17.89 15.26 -20.63
N GLY A 85 -16.95 16.13 -20.91
CA GLY A 85 -17.00 17.53 -20.50
C GLY A 85 -18.10 18.32 -21.20
N PRO A 86 -18.61 19.40 -20.59
CA PRO A 86 -19.48 20.34 -21.28
C PRO A 86 -18.72 21.02 -22.42
N GLN A 87 -19.43 21.78 -23.30
CA GLN A 87 -18.85 22.36 -24.49
C GLN A 87 -17.59 23.19 -24.16
N GLY A 88 -16.46 22.83 -24.76
CA GLY A 88 -15.17 23.49 -24.59
C GLY A 88 -14.30 22.96 -23.45
N GLU A 89 -14.80 22.03 -22.66
CA GLU A 89 -14.04 21.38 -21.58
C GLU A 89 -13.60 19.95 -21.99
N ALA A 90 -12.47 19.51 -21.46
CA ALA A 90 -11.94 18.18 -21.69
C ALA A 90 -12.69 17.12 -20.89
N ASP A 91 -12.59 15.87 -21.32
CA ASP A 91 -13.15 14.73 -20.62
C ASP A 91 -12.41 14.46 -19.30
N VAL A 92 -13.12 13.81 -18.37
CA VAL A 92 -12.59 13.33 -17.09
C VAL A 92 -12.70 11.81 -17.05
N THR A 93 -11.62 11.15 -16.67
CA THR A 93 -11.58 9.70 -16.44
C THR A 93 -11.51 9.42 -14.93
N LEU A 94 -12.36 8.53 -14.47
CA LEU A 94 -12.37 7.98 -13.12
C LEU A 94 -11.91 6.53 -13.17
N ASP A 95 -10.86 6.21 -12.42
CA ASP A 95 -10.37 4.86 -12.18
C ASP A 95 -10.47 4.52 -10.69
N VAL A 96 -11.09 3.39 -10.38
CA VAL A 96 -11.20 2.85 -9.03
C VAL A 96 -10.56 1.48 -9.00
N PHE A 97 -9.42 1.36 -8.33
CA PHE A 97 -8.71 0.10 -8.15
C PHE A 97 -9.05 -0.51 -6.79
N GLU A 98 -9.58 -1.72 -6.78
CA GLU A 98 -9.78 -2.51 -5.57
C GLU A 98 -8.52 -3.34 -5.32
N MET A 99 -7.93 -3.14 -4.16
CA MET A 99 -6.71 -3.81 -3.74
C MET A 99 -7.04 -4.95 -2.76
N ALA A 100 -6.12 -5.88 -2.55
CA ALA A 100 -6.31 -7.01 -1.65
C ALA A 100 -6.54 -6.59 -0.19
N SER A 101 -6.00 -5.42 0.21
CA SER A 101 -6.17 -4.87 1.55
C SER A 101 -6.11 -3.34 1.56
N PRO A 102 -6.55 -2.68 2.67
CA PRO A 102 -6.33 -1.24 2.86
C PRO A 102 -4.84 -0.84 2.87
N ALA A 103 -3.96 -1.72 3.35
CA ALA A 103 -2.52 -1.49 3.33
C ALA A 103 -1.96 -1.44 1.90
N ASP A 104 -2.48 -2.29 1.01
CA ASP A 104 -2.09 -2.30 -0.40
C ASP A 104 -2.60 -1.05 -1.12
N ALA A 105 -3.83 -0.61 -0.84
CA ALA A 105 -4.37 0.65 -1.37
C ALA A 105 -3.54 1.86 -0.90
N TYR A 106 -3.14 1.88 0.38
CA TYR A 106 -2.20 2.87 0.90
C TYR A 106 -0.84 2.78 0.18
N GLY A 107 -0.35 1.57 -0.10
CA GLY A 107 0.89 1.35 -0.85
C GLY A 107 0.85 1.97 -2.23
N VAL A 108 -0.21 1.72 -3.01
CA VAL A 108 -0.41 2.37 -4.32
C VAL A 108 -0.47 3.89 -4.19
N PHE A 109 -1.22 4.41 -3.21
CA PHE A 109 -1.30 5.85 -2.96
C PHE A 109 0.07 6.46 -2.63
N THR A 110 0.94 5.72 -1.94
CA THR A 110 2.29 6.21 -1.62
C THR A 110 3.31 5.99 -2.73
N TYR A 111 2.97 5.33 -3.82
CA TYR A 111 3.88 5.13 -4.96
C TYR A 111 4.26 6.47 -5.63
N ASP A 112 3.29 7.37 -5.81
CA ASP A 112 3.53 8.76 -6.25
C ASP A 112 2.81 9.71 -5.29
N ARG A 113 3.58 10.56 -4.60
CA ARG A 113 3.07 11.50 -3.58
C ARG A 113 3.35 12.95 -3.95
N ASP A 114 3.32 13.28 -5.22
CA ASP A 114 3.45 14.66 -5.68
C ASP A 114 2.08 15.32 -5.83
N GLY A 115 1.94 16.52 -5.26
CA GLY A 115 0.70 17.30 -5.30
C GLY A 115 0.36 18.02 -3.99
N GLU A 116 -0.66 18.85 -4.04
CA GLU A 116 -1.23 19.49 -2.85
C GLU A 116 -2.19 18.53 -2.13
N ARG A 117 -2.19 18.54 -0.81
CA ARG A 117 -3.12 17.73 -0.02
C ARG A 117 -4.54 18.26 -0.15
N VAL A 118 -5.49 17.34 -0.34
CA VAL A 118 -6.93 17.59 -0.35
C VAL A 118 -7.64 16.66 0.63
N ASP A 119 -8.70 17.16 1.26
CA ASP A 119 -9.50 16.39 2.23
C ASP A 119 -10.53 15.51 1.49
N ILE A 120 -10.02 14.47 0.82
CA ILE A 120 -10.82 13.47 0.08
C ILE A 120 -10.24 12.08 0.37
N GLY A 121 -11.09 11.14 0.75
CA GLY A 121 -10.67 9.80 1.19
C GLY A 121 -10.07 9.81 2.60
N HIS A 122 -9.10 8.95 2.86
CA HIS A 122 -8.28 8.98 4.08
C HIS A 122 -7.06 9.92 3.95
N ASP A 123 -6.52 10.04 2.75
CA ASP A 123 -5.52 11.03 2.33
C ASP A 123 -5.64 11.17 0.82
N GLY A 124 -5.60 12.40 0.31
CA GLY A 124 -5.75 12.71 -1.11
C GLY A 124 -4.75 13.76 -1.56
N LEU A 125 -4.37 13.69 -2.83
CA LEU A 125 -3.43 14.61 -3.49
C LEU A 125 -4.02 15.08 -4.81
N TYR A 126 -3.84 16.36 -5.10
CA TYR A 126 -4.22 16.96 -6.37
C TYR A 126 -3.01 17.61 -7.06
N ARG A 127 -2.84 17.35 -8.36
CA ARG A 127 -1.80 17.96 -9.19
C ARG A 127 -2.24 18.03 -10.66
N TYR A 128 -2.30 19.19 -11.23
CA TYR A 128 -2.49 19.43 -12.68
C TYR A 128 -3.60 18.58 -13.31
N GLY A 129 -4.83 18.69 -12.80
CA GLY A 129 -5.98 17.93 -13.30
C GLY A 129 -6.07 16.49 -12.82
N TRP A 130 -5.13 16.03 -12.01
CA TRP A 130 -5.13 14.69 -11.44
C TRP A 130 -5.37 14.72 -9.94
N LEU A 131 -6.42 14.05 -9.50
CA LEU A 131 -6.72 13.72 -8.11
C LEU A 131 -6.41 12.24 -7.88
N SER A 132 -5.61 11.93 -6.87
CA SER A 132 -5.45 10.59 -6.35
C SER A 132 -5.80 10.54 -4.87
N PHE A 133 -6.49 9.48 -4.43
CA PHE A 133 -6.75 9.24 -3.02
C PHE A 133 -6.92 7.75 -2.72
N TRP A 134 -6.83 7.39 -1.44
CA TRP A 134 -7.16 6.05 -0.99
C TRP A 134 -8.24 6.09 0.09
N LYS A 135 -9.08 5.03 0.13
CA LYS A 135 -10.08 4.82 1.18
C LYS A 135 -10.41 3.35 1.32
N GLY A 136 -10.26 2.79 2.53
CA GLY A 136 -10.36 1.34 2.72
C GLY A 136 -9.46 0.59 1.75
N PRO A 137 -9.92 -0.47 1.07
CA PRO A 137 -9.12 -1.22 0.11
C PRO A 137 -9.07 -0.58 -1.29
N PHE A 138 -9.52 0.66 -1.46
CA PHE A 138 -9.59 1.31 -2.77
C PHE A 138 -8.55 2.41 -2.91
N PHE A 139 -7.84 2.38 -4.04
CA PHE A 139 -7.13 3.52 -4.60
C PHE A 139 -7.96 4.11 -5.74
N VAL A 140 -8.12 5.42 -5.76
CA VAL A 140 -8.93 6.12 -6.75
C VAL A 140 -8.09 7.18 -7.44
N SER A 141 -8.17 7.22 -8.76
CA SER A 141 -7.57 8.22 -9.64
C SER A 141 -8.66 8.89 -10.45
N VAL A 142 -8.68 10.22 -10.45
CA VAL A 142 -9.59 11.03 -11.28
C VAL A 142 -8.75 12.01 -12.08
N THR A 143 -8.76 11.89 -13.40
CA THR A 143 -7.87 12.64 -14.28
C THR A 143 -8.66 13.40 -15.34
N ALA A 144 -8.45 14.70 -15.44
CA ALA A 144 -8.89 15.53 -16.57
C ALA A 144 -7.82 15.50 -17.67
N GLU A 145 -8.22 15.35 -18.93
CA GLU A 145 -7.29 15.37 -20.08
C GLU A 145 -6.58 16.74 -20.24
N SER A 146 -7.19 17.80 -19.75
CA SER A 146 -6.55 19.11 -19.65
C SER A 146 -7.06 19.86 -18.42
N GLU A 147 -6.20 20.68 -17.81
CA GLU A 147 -6.56 21.43 -16.62
C GLU A 147 -7.27 22.75 -17.00
N SER A 148 -8.43 22.97 -16.37
CA SER A 148 -9.13 24.25 -16.27
C SER A 148 -9.68 24.41 -14.86
N ALA A 149 -10.09 25.62 -14.48
CA ALA A 149 -10.72 25.83 -13.18
C ALA A 149 -12.02 25.00 -13.04
N ALA A 150 -12.78 24.86 -14.12
CA ALA A 150 -14.01 24.05 -14.13
C ALA A 150 -13.71 22.54 -14.04
N ALA A 151 -12.71 22.05 -14.80
CA ALA A 151 -12.26 20.67 -14.75
C ALA A 151 -11.72 20.31 -13.35
N ARG A 152 -10.95 21.21 -12.71
CA ARG A 152 -10.49 21.01 -11.33
C ARG A 152 -11.65 20.78 -10.37
N GLU A 153 -12.66 21.64 -10.40
CA GLU A 153 -13.83 21.49 -9.52
C GLU A 153 -14.60 20.20 -9.81
N ALA A 154 -14.75 19.80 -11.07
CA ALA A 154 -15.41 18.56 -11.46
C ALA A 154 -14.64 17.32 -10.98
N VAL A 155 -13.31 17.30 -11.12
CA VAL A 155 -12.43 16.24 -10.62
C VAL A 155 -12.55 16.10 -9.10
N LEU A 156 -12.50 17.21 -8.36
CA LEU A 156 -12.64 17.17 -6.90
C LEU A 156 -14.03 16.74 -6.45
N GLU A 157 -15.10 17.20 -7.13
CA GLU A 157 -16.48 16.81 -6.81
C GLU A 157 -16.73 15.32 -7.11
N LEU A 158 -16.24 14.84 -8.23
CA LEU A 158 -16.31 13.41 -8.56
C LEU A 158 -15.57 12.57 -7.53
N GLY A 159 -14.38 13.00 -7.12
CA GLY A 159 -13.60 12.35 -6.06
C GLY A 159 -14.36 12.31 -4.73
N ARG A 160 -14.98 13.42 -4.29
CA ARG A 160 -15.80 13.45 -3.06
C ARG A 160 -16.99 12.51 -3.15
N SER A 161 -17.67 12.50 -4.30
CA SER A 161 -18.81 11.61 -4.54
C SER A 161 -18.40 10.15 -4.43
N VAL A 162 -17.28 9.75 -5.06
CA VAL A 162 -16.77 8.38 -4.99
C VAL A 162 -16.31 8.03 -3.57
N ALA A 163 -15.60 8.95 -2.89
CA ALA A 163 -15.17 8.74 -1.50
C ALA A 163 -16.37 8.53 -0.55
N ALA A 164 -17.50 9.20 -0.78
CA ALA A 164 -18.72 9.02 0.01
C ALA A 164 -19.37 7.64 -0.21
N LEU A 165 -19.25 7.06 -1.40
CA LEU A 165 -19.77 5.72 -1.71
C LEU A 165 -18.93 4.61 -1.06
N ILE A 166 -17.63 4.83 -0.83
CA ILE A 166 -16.77 3.85 -0.17
C ILE A 166 -17.01 3.91 1.33
N THR A 167 -17.72 2.90 1.85
CA THR A 167 -18.04 2.77 3.28
C THR A 167 -16.98 1.99 4.06
N ALA A 168 -16.05 1.32 3.36
CA ALA A 168 -14.96 0.60 3.99
C ALA A 168 -13.99 1.60 4.65
N ASP A 169 -13.51 1.24 5.84
CA ASP A 169 -12.53 2.01 6.59
C ASP A 169 -11.13 1.42 6.43
N GLY A 170 -10.10 2.18 6.80
CA GLY A 170 -8.71 1.78 6.76
C GLY A 170 -7.83 2.76 7.53
N ALA A 171 -6.68 2.28 7.96
CA ALA A 171 -5.65 3.10 8.58
C ALA A 171 -4.32 2.86 7.85
N PRO A 172 -3.40 3.85 7.85
CA PRO A 172 -2.05 3.60 7.37
C PRO A 172 -1.43 2.38 8.07
N PRO A 173 -0.64 1.58 7.36
CA PRO A 173 0.00 0.41 7.95
C PRO A 173 0.81 0.77 9.22
N PRO A 174 0.77 -0.05 10.29
CA PRO A 174 1.48 0.25 11.55
C PRO A 174 2.99 0.50 11.36
N LEU A 175 3.59 -0.11 10.34
CA LEU A 175 4.99 0.07 10.00
C LEU A 175 5.34 1.53 9.66
N ILE A 176 4.40 2.29 9.09
CA ILE A 176 4.59 3.73 8.80
C ILE A 176 4.72 4.54 10.10
N GLY A 177 3.97 4.17 11.13
CA GLY A 177 4.09 4.79 12.45
C GLY A 177 5.40 4.52 13.17
N ALA A 178 6.20 3.54 12.70
CA ALA A 178 7.52 3.24 13.23
C ALA A 178 8.64 4.14 12.65
N LEU A 179 8.35 4.95 11.64
CA LEU A 179 9.30 5.92 11.08
C LEU A 179 9.50 7.07 12.06
N PRO A 180 10.75 7.40 12.45
CA PRO A 180 11.05 8.55 13.31
C PRO A 180 10.55 9.87 12.67
N PRO A 181 9.89 10.76 13.43
CA PRO A 181 9.31 11.98 12.85
C PRO A 181 10.34 13.08 12.55
N ASN A 182 11.49 13.09 13.25
CA ASN A 182 12.48 14.15 13.12
C ASN A 182 13.22 14.09 11.79
N GLY A 183 13.09 15.14 10.97
CA GLY A 183 13.71 15.23 9.65
C GLY A 183 13.09 14.34 8.57
N LEU A 184 11.94 13.73 8.84
CA LEU A 184 11.21 12.91 7.87
C LEU A 184 10.64 13.79 6.76
N ASP A 185 11.02 13.49 5.51
CA ASP A 185 10.29 13.99 4.35
C ASP A 185 9.02 13.15 4.16
N ALA A 186 7.88 13.70 4.58
CA ALA A 186 6.60 12.98 4.52
C ALA A 186 6.18 12.64 3.08
N SER A 187 6.62 13.41 2.07
CA SER A 187 6.33 13.13 0.67
C SER A 187 7.11 11.93 0.11
N SER A 188 8.22 11.59 0.75
CA SER A 188 9.08 10.46 0.37
C SER A 188 8.65 9.12 0.95
N VAL A 189 7.69 9.10 1.87
CA VAL A 189 7.24 7.86 2.51
C VAL A 189 6.62 6.92 1.50
N ARG A 190 7.11 5.68 1.44
CA ARG A 190 6.60 4.59 0.60
C ARG A 190 6.31 3.37 1.46
N TYR A 191 5.16 2.75 1.21
CA TYR A 191 4.83 1.42 1.75
C TYR A 191 4.82 0.44 0.57
N LEU A 192 5.52 -0.67 0.71
CA LEU A 192 5.68 -1.63 -0.38
C LEU A 192 5.97 -3.04 0.15
N HIS A 193 5.78 -4.05 -0.69
CA HIS A 193 6.15 -5.45 -0.40
C HIS A 193 6.66 -6.18 -1.65
N SER A 194 7.18 -5.44 -2.64
CA SER A 194 7.71 -5.96 -3.88
C SER A 194 9.10 -5.35 -4.16
N GLN A 195 10.05 -6.19 -4.59
CA GLN A 195 11.36 -5.73 -5.01
C GLN A 195 11.27 -4.79 -6.21
N GLN A 196 10.40 -5.07 -7.17
CA GLN A 196 10.18 -4.23 -8.35
C GLN A 196 9.76 -2.80 -7.94
N ILE A 197 8.84 -2.69 -6.97
CA ILE A 197 8.42 -1.38 -6.47
C ILE A 197 9.56 -0.69 -5.69
N LEU A 198 10.32 -1.43 -4.88
CA LEU A 198 11.48 -0.88 -4.18
C LEU A 198 12.48 -0.29 -5.16
N ASP A 199 12.80 -1.01 -6.23
CA ASP A 199 13.82 -0.63 -7.21
C ASP A 199 13.48 0.66 -7.96
N THR A 200 12.20 1.04 -8.06
CA THR A 200 11.78 2.33 -8.62
C THR A 200 12.07 3.52 -7.69
N HIS A 201 12.23 3.27 -6.39
CA HIS A 201 12.46 4.30 -5.38
C HIS A 201 13.86 4.27 -4.79
N LEU A 202 14.43 3.07 -4.63
CA LEU A 202 15.75 2.85 -4.06
C LEU A 202 16.39 1.60 -4.67
N TRP A 203 17.38 1.80 -5.53
CA TRP A 203 18.16 0.73 -6.13
C TRP A 203 19.20 0.18 -5.15
N LEU A 204 19.08 -1.10 -4.80
CA LEU A 204 20.01 -1.82 -3.90
C LEU A 204 21.01 -2.73 -4.64
N GLY A 205 21.07 -2.65 -5.96
CA GLY A 205 21.87 -3.53 -6.80
C GLY A 205 21.06 -4.71 -7.36
N GLU A 206 21.66 -5.51 -8.25
CA GLU A 206 20.99 -6.61 -8.93
C GLU A 206 20.53 -7.72 -7.98
N GLY A 207 19.35 -8.29 -8.29
CA GLY A 207 18.78 -9.45 -7.61
C GLY A 207 18.00 -9.11 -6.34
N GLU A 208 17.28 -10.09 -5.85
CA GLU A 208 16.47 -9.96 -4.63
C GLU A 208 17.35 -10.02 -3.38
N VAL A 209 17.52 -8.88 -2.72
CA VAL A 209 18.34 -8.76 -1.52
C VAL A 209 17.54 -8.96 -0.25
N LEU A 210 16.25 -8.51 -0.27
CA LEU A 210 15.40 -8.44 0.91
C LEU A 210 14.37 -9.58 0.99
N GLY A 211 14.07 -10.26 -0.13
CA GLY A 211 13.03 -11.28 -0.21
C GLY A 211 11.66 -10.70 0.14
N LEU A 212 11.32 -9.54 -0.43
CA LEU A 212 10.04 -8.88 -0.24
C LEU A 212 8.91 -9.71 -0.86
N ALA A 213 7.80 -9.80 -0.15
CA ALA A 213 6.61 -10.55 -0.54
C ALA A 213 5.38 -9.93 0.14
N PRO A 214 4.14 -10.32 -0.20
CA PRO A 214 2.94 -9.79 0.46
C PRO A 214 2.92 -9.95 1.99
N ASP A 215 3.62 -10.95 2.53
CA ASP A 215 3.80 -11.17 3.97
C ASP A 215 5.06 -10.49 4.55
N THR A 216 5.76 -9.69 3.76
CA THR A 216 7.03 -9.03 4.12
C THR A 216 6.99 -7.55 3.73
N PRO A 217 6.15 -6.75 4.43
CA PRO A 217 6.00 -5.34 4.13
C PRO A 217 7.24 -4.52 4.50
N ALA A 218 7.47 -3.47 3.72
CA ALA A 218 8.52 -2.50 3.93
C ALA A 218 7.98 -1.06 3.95
N ALA A 219 8.63 -0.21 4.75
CA ALA A 219 8.48 1.24 4.72
C ALA A 219 9.82 1.87 4.38
N LEU A 220 9.85 2.68 3.32
CA LEU A 220 10.99 3.46 2.88
C LEU A 220 10.69 4.94 3.08
N ALA A 221 11.65 5.70 3.60
CA ALA A 221 11.53 7.14 3.74
C ALA A 221 12.89 7.83 3.59
N HIS A 222 12.86 9.04 3.05
CA HIS A 222 14.01 9.93 2.98
C HIS A 222 14.00 10.88 4.18
N TYR A 223 15.17 11.14 4.73
CA TYR A 223 15.39 12.04 5.87
C TYR A 223 16.33 13.16 5.47
N LEU A 224 16.02 14.35 5.95
CA LEU A 224 16.87 15.52 5.81
C LEU A 224 17.05 16.18 7.19
N ARG A 225 18.30 16.22 7.71
CA ARG A 225 18.66 16.84 8.98
C ARG A 225 19.90 17.70 8.80
N ASP A 226 19.83 18.96 9.18
CA ASP A 226 20.94 19.92 9.11
C ASP A 226 21.64 19.96 7.73
N GLY A 227 20.85 19.78 6.66
CA GLY A 227 21.37 19.73 5.28
C GLY A 227 21.94 18.36 4.86
N TRP A 228 21.94 17.35 5.73
CA TRP A 228 22.40 15.99 5.47
C TRP A 228 21.22 15.04 5.21
N SER A 229 21.40 14.14 4.26
CA SER A 229 20.32 13.22 3.85
C SER A 229 20.69 11.75 4.05
N ALA A 230 19.65 10.93 4.23
CA ALA A 230 19.74 9.47 4.28
C ALA A 230 18.39 8.85 3.91
N HIS A 231 18.39 7.58 3.48
CA HIS A 231 17.17 6.76 3.43
C HIS A 231 17.12 5.85 4.67
N LEU A 232 15.92 5.71 5.21
CA LEU A 232 15.60 4.70 6.22
C LEU A 232 14.65 3.68 5.60
N LEU A 233 15.01 2.41 5.72
CA LEU A 233 14.21 1.27 5.29
C LEU A 233 13.89 0.39 6.49
N LEU A 234 12.61 0.16 6.74
CA LEU A 234 12.09 -0.79 7.71
C LEU A 234 11.45 -1.95 6.95
N VAL A 235 11.72 -3.19 7.35
CA VAL A 235 11.08 -4.38 6.77
C VAL A 235 10.64 -5.31 7.90
N ASP A 236 9.36 -5.68 7.92
CA ASP A 236 8.81 -6.64 8.86
C ASP A 236 8.71 -8.03 8.21
N TYR A 237 9.38 -9.00 8.79
CA TYR A 237 9.40 -10.39 8.33
C TYR A 237 8.46 -11.26 9.17
N PRO A 238 7.87 -12.31 8.59
CA PRO A 238 7.02 -13.25 9.33
C PRO A 238 7.80 -14.08 10.35
N ASP A 239 9.13 -14.24 10.16
CA ASP A 239 9.99 -14.99 11.07
C ASP A 239 11.41 -14.42 11.16
N GLN A 240 12.11 -14.78 12.26
CA GLN A 240 13.47 -14.31 12.53
C GLN A 240 14.51 -14.82 11.51
N ALA A 241 14.30 -16.02 10.96
CA ALA A 241 15.26 -16.61 10.03
C ALA A 241 15.28 -15.85 8.69
N ARG A 242 14.09 -15.40 8.20
CA ARG A 242 14.00 -14.52 7.03
C ARG A 242 14.66 -13.17 7.31
N ALA A 243 14.35 -12.56 8.46
CA ALA A 243 14.95 -11.28 8.87
C ALA A 243 16.48 -11.35 8.95
N GLU A 244 17.02 -12.44 9.51
CA GLU A 244 18.46 -12.65 9.64
C GLU A 244 19.15 -12.81 8.27
N ARG A 245 18.58 -13.63 7.39
CA ARG A 245 19.10 -13.80 6.02
C ARG A 245 19.11 -12.47 5.25
N ALA A 246 18.02 -11.72 5.31
CA ALA A 246 17.89 -10.43 4.62
C ALA A 246 18.88 -9.40 5.18
N ALA A 247 18.99 -9.28 6.51
CA ALA A 247 19.94 -8.38 7.15
C ALA A 247 21.38 -8.69 6.76
N GLY A 248 21.76 -9.98 6.78
CA GLY A 248 23.09 -10.42 6.34
C GLY A 248 23.34 -10.19 4.86
N SER A 249 22.35 -10.38 4.00
CA SER A 249 22.46 -10.12 2.56
C SER A 249 22.60 -8.64 2.27
N LEU A 250 21.78 -7.80 2.91
CA LEU A 250 21.82 -6.35 2.73
C LEU A 250 23.14 -5.75 3.24
N ALA A 251 23.61 -6.15 4.42
CA ALA A 251 24.86 -5.65 4.99
C ALA A 251 26.05 -6.00 4.08
N ARG A 252 26.13 -7.24 3.59
CA ARG A 252 27.17 -7.62 2.62
C ARG A 252 27.11 -6.82 1.33
N ARG A 253 25.92 -6.48 0.88
CA ARG A 253 25.70 -5.68 -0.34
C ARG A 253 26.14 -4.24 -0.17
N LEU A 254 25.81 -3.62 0.96
CA LEU A 254 26.03 -2.19 1.17
C LEU A 254 27.48 -1.86 1.59
N PHE A 255 28.08 -2.65 2.49
CA PHE A 255 29.37 -2.30 3.08
C PHE A 255 30.28 -3.51 3.41
N ALA A 256 29.93 -4.71 2.95
CA ALA A 256 30.68 -5.96 3.15
C ALA A 256 30.94 -6.30 4.63
N GLY A 257 30.08 -5.86 5.56
CA GLY A 257 30.19 -6.05 7.01
C GLY A 257 29.04 -6.81 7.63
N PRO A 258 29.05 -6.99 8.97
CA PRO A 258 27.97 -7.63 9.72
C PRO A 258 26.79 -6.67 9.91
N PRO A 259 25.54 -7.20 10.07
CA PRO A 259 24.36 -6.41 10.36
C PRO A 259 24.20 -6.15 11.87
N ASP A 260 25.26 -5.63 12.52
CA ASP A 260 25.34 -5.43 13.97
C ASP A 260 24.83 -4.06 14.44
N GLY A 261 24.46 -3.20 13.51
CA GLY A 261 23.96 -1.85 13.78
C GLY A 261 25.07 -0.82 13.95
N VAL A 262 26.31 -1.17 13.67
CA VAL A 262 27.41 -0.20 13.63
C VAL A 262 27.44 0.44 12.24
N PRO A 263 27.41 1.79 12.14
CA PRO A 263 27.54 2.45 10.85
C PRO A 263 28.89 2.14 10.21
N ALA A 264 28.88 1.88 8.90
CA ALA A 264 30.07 1.62 8.11
C ALA A 264 30.04 2.46 6.84
N VAL A 265 31.21 2.94 6.41
CA VAL A 265 31.37 3.69 5.18
C VAL A 265 31.57 2.72 4.00
N ALA A 266 30.82 2.92 2.92
CA ALA A 266 30.97 2.17 1.68
C ALA A 266 32.03 2.80 0.76
N GLN A 267 32.31 2.14 -0.36
CA GLN A 267 33.33 2.62 -1.34
C GLN A 267 32.97 3.96 -1.98
N ASP A 268 31.68 4.31 -2.04
CA ASP A 268 31.17 5.59 -2.54
C ASP A 268 31.30 6.75 -1.52
N GLY A 269 31.83 6.48 -0.32
CA GLY A 269 31.98 7.43 0.77
C GLY A 269 30.68 7.70 1.56
N ARG A 270 29.60 6.96 1.28
CA ARG A 270 28.35 7.04 2.03
C ARG A 270 28.34 6.08 3.21
N TRP A 271 27.62 6.47 4.26
CA TRP A 271 27.46 5.66 5.46
C TRP A 271 26.18 4.82 5.41
N HIS A 272 26.33 3.57 5.83
CA HIS A 272 25.22 2.63 5.93
C HIS A 272 25.23 1.96 7.28
N ALA A 273 24.05 1.55 7.74
CA ALA A 273 23.92 0.74 8.94
C ALA A 273 22.76 -0.25 8.76
N VAL A 274 22.94 -1.48 9.18
CA VAL A 274 21.90 -2.52 9.12
C VAL A 274 21.81 -3.20 10.48
N ARG A 275 20.61 -3.30 11.04
CA ARG A 275 20.35 -3.96 12.30
C ARG A 275 19.07 -4.78 12.24
N ARG A 276 19.06 -5.92 12.92
CA ARG A 276 17.86 -6.73 13.12
C ARG A 276 17.32 -6.55 14.55
N LEU A 277 16.02 -6.35 14.66
CA LEU A 277 15.27 -6.25 15.93
C LEU A 277 14.15 -7.29 15.92
N GLY A 278 14.43 -8.48 16.42
CA GLY A 278 13.47 -9.59 16.31
C GLY A 278 13.23 -9.97 14.86
N THR A 279 12.00 -9.76 14.37
CA THR A 279 11.59 -9.99 12.99
C THR A 279 11.70 -8.74 12.11
N ARG A 280 12.07 -7.58 12.69
CA ARG A 280 12.23 -6.34 11.93
C ARG A 280 13.68 -6.14 11.50
N LEU A 281 13.88 -5.80 10.25
CA LEU A 281 15.11 -5.22 9.73
C LEU A 281 14.99 -3.70 9.72
N VAL A 282 16.02 -3.01 10.21
CA VAL A 282 16.20 -1.56 10.14
C VAL A 282 17.48 -1.29 9.37
N ALA A 283 17.38 -0.52 8.30
CA ALA A 283 18.55 -0.14 7.50
C ALA A 283 18.58 1.36 7.23
N VAL A 284 19.71 1.99 7.51
CA VAL A 284 20.03 3.35 7.05
C VAL A 284 20.92 3.22 5.83
N ILE A 285 20.57 3.91 4.75
CA ILE A 285 21.21 3.73 3.45
C ILE A 285 21.61 5.09 2.89
N GLY A 286 22.90 5.21 2.53
CA GLY A 286 23.43 6.39 1.87
C GLY A 286 23.47 7.65 2.75
N ALA A 287 23.63 7.50 4.06
CA ALA A 287 23.76 8.64 4.96
C ALA A 287 25.03 9.46 4.63
N ALA A 288 24.90 10.77 4.73
CA ALA A 288 25.99 11.68 4.41
C ALA A 288 27.14 11.64 5.45
N ASN A 289 26.84 11.24 6.68
CA ASN A 289 27.83 11.07 7.75
C ASN A 289 27.42 9.97 8.74
N GLU A 290 28.36 9.58 9.60
CA GLU A 290 28.18 8.53 10.61
C GLU A 290 27.11 8.89 11.65
N GLU A 291 27.10 10.14 12.11
CA GLU A 291 26.19 10.62 13.15
C GLU A 291 24.74 10.50 12.71
N LEU A 292 24.41 10.88 11.47
CA LEU A 292 23.08 10.73 10.90
C LEU A 292 22.67 9.26 10.81
N ALA A 293 23.61 8.38 10.36
CA ALA A 293 23.34 6.95 10.27
C ALA A 293 23.06 6.34 11.65
N ALA A 294 23.86 6.65 12.66
CA ALA A 294 23.70 6.17 14.03
C ALA A 294 22.41 6.69 14.68
N ALA A 295 22.10 7.97 14.51
CA ALA A 295 20.90 8.60 15.07
C ALA A 295 19.62 7.97 14.51
N LEU A 296 19.49 7.86 13.18
CA LEU A 296 18.33 7.25 12.53
C LEU A 296 18.14 5.79 12.93
N LEU A 297 19.24 5.03 12.97
CA LEU A 297 19.18 3.62 13.37
C LEU A 297 18.74 3.44 14.82
N SER A 298 19.20 4.33 15.72
CA SER A 298 18.82 4.32 17.14
C SER A 298 17.35 4.67 17.34
N GLU A 299 16.87 5.74 16.69
CA GLU A 299 15.49 6.21 16.79
C GLU A 299 14.48 5.20 16.24
N ALA A 300 14.78 4.60 15.06
CA ALA A 300 13.93 3.58 14.43
C ALA A 300 13.89 2.26 15.22
N GLY A 301 14.83 2.03 16.11
CA GLY A 301 14.90 0.87 17.00
C GLY A 301 14.23 1.05 18.34
N ALA A 302 13.83 2.28 18.69
CA ALA A 302 13.14 2.53 19.94
C ALA A 302 11.69 1.99 19.86
N PRO A 303 11.17 1.31 20.89
CA PRO A 303 9.74 1.02 20.95
C PRO A 303 8.99 2.36 20.92
N ASN A 304 8.01 2.49 20.03
CA ASN A 304 7.15 3.66 20.02
C ASN A 304 6.58 3.83 21.43
N GLY A 305 7.02 4.87 22.13
CA GLY A 305 6.47 5.25 23.40
C GLY A 305 5.00 5.60 23.16
N GLY A 306 4.11 4.64 23.49
CA GLY A 306 2.68 4.90 23.52
C GLY A 306 2.42 6.01 24.52
N GLY A 307 1.99 7.15 24.04
CA GLY A 307 1.36 8.21 24.80
C GLY A 307 -0.14 8.03 24.78
#